data_fa4bde39dc1f10646abac1b52b9e4bec
#
_entry.id   fa4bde39dc1f10646abac1b52b9e4bec
#
_cell.length_a   1.000
_cell.length_b   1.000
_cell.length_c   1.000
_cell.angle_alpha   90.00
_cell.angle_beta   90.00
_cell.angle_gamma   90.00
#
_symmetry.space_group_name_H-M   'P 1'
#
loop_
_entity.id
_entity.type
_entity.pdbx_description
1 polymer ?
#
loop_
_entity_poly.entity_id
_entity_poly.type
_entity_poly.pdbx_seq_one_letter_code
_entity_poly.pdbx_strand_id
1 'polypeptide(L)'
;KIRFLLIFSMFSVLFPGQGSQSVGMVRDLYDNFDYIKELFHEANDTLNVSISKLIFEGPKELLDQTENTQPAIFLVSYSIFSAIKKETSLDISNASFFAGHSLGEYSALACAGVLNFKKTIQLLKIRGNAMQNAVPKNEGGMVAILGEDINTINEILNKNKSKFNCFIANDNSIGQVVLSGK
;
A
#
# COMPACT_ATOMS: atom_id res chain seq x y z
N LYS A 1 -42.16 22.67 -2.74
CA LYS A 1 -41.21 21.94 -1.85
C LYS A 1 -40.59 20.84 -2.68
N ILE A 2 -39.40 21.11 -3.23
CA ILE A 2 -38.58 20.13 -3.94
C ILE A 2 -37.93 19.27 -2.84
N ARG A 3 -38.37 18.02 -2.70
CA ARG A 3 -37.65 17.01 -1.92
C ARG A 3 -36.41 16.64 -2.71
N PHE A 4 -35.25 17.12 -2.28
CA PHE A 4 -33.99 16.52 -2.68
C PHE A 4 -34.01 15.08 -2.18
N LEU A 5 -34.16 14.13 -3.08
CA LEU A 5 -33.80 12.75 -2.81
C LEU A 5 -32.27 12.76 -2.58
N LEU A 6 -31.87 12.64 -1.32
CA LEU A 6 -30.49 12.26 -0.99
C LEU A 6 -30.30 10.83 -1.53
N ILE A 7 -29.78 10.75 -2.73
CA ILE A 7 -29.24 9.49 -3.25
C ILE A 7 -28.02 9.25 -2.37
N PHE A 8 -28.16 8.37 -1.36
CA PHE A 8 -27.02 7.79 -0.66
C PHE A 8 -26.27 6.95 -1.70
N SER A 9 -25.32 7.55 -2.39
CA SER A 9 -24.42 6.78 -3.22
C SER A 9 -23.52 5.97 -2.28
N MET A 10 -23.74 4.65 -2.22
CA MET A 10 -22.82 3.74 -1.57
C MET A 10 -21.50 3.78 -2.35
N PHE A 11 -20.40 4.06 -1.67
CA PHE A 11 -19.08 4.04 -2.26
C PHE A 11 -18.11 3.30 -1.33
N SER A 12 -17.01 2.87 -1.89
CA SER A 12 -15.93 2.20 -1.16
C SER A 12 -14.62 2.96 -1.36
N VAL A 13 -13.76 2.93 -0.36
CA VAL A 13 -12.42 3.50 -0.44
C VAL A 13 -11.42 2.35 -0.57
N LEU A 14 -10.63 2.39 -1.64
CA LEU A 14 -9.64 1.36 -1.95
C LEU A 14 -8.24 1.94 -1.83
N PHE A 15 -7.36 1.21 -1.16
CA PHE A 15 -5.98 1.61 -0.94
C PHE A 15 -5.01 0.72 -1.72
N PRO A 16 -4.05 1.30 -2.46
CA PRO A 16 -3.13 0.54 -3.29
C PRO A 16 -2.09 -0.20 -2.45
N GLY A 17 -1.50 -1.20 -3.07
CA GLY A 17 -0.32 -1.91 -2.58
C GLY A 17 1.00 -1.41 -3.20
N GLN A 18 2.07 -2.17 -2.96
CA GLN A 18 3.39 -1.94 -3.54
C GLN A 18 3.32 -1.94 -5.08
N GLY A 19 4.06 -1.04 -5.71
CA GLY A 19 4.04 -0.79 -7.15
C GLY A 19 3.37 0.55 -7.51
N SER A 20 2.62 1.18 -6.59
CA SER A 20 1.96 2.47 -6.80
C SER A 20 2.84 3.68 -6.43
N GLN A 21 4.03 3.47 -5.85
CA GLN A 21 4.94 4.54 -5.45
C GLN A 21 5.61 5.21 -6.65
N SER A 22 5.80 6.51 -6.54
CA SER A 22 6.60 7.29 -7.47
C SER A 22 7.32 8.43 -6.73
N VAL A 23 8.52 8.78 -7.18
CA VAL A 23 9.22 9.96 -6.66
C VAL A 23 8.42 11.21 -7.00
N GLY A 24 8.25 12.10 -6.01
CA GLY A 24 7.48 13.34 -6.14
C GLY A 24 5.99 13.20 -5.82
N MET A 25 5.47 11.98 -5.50
CA MET A 25 4.07 11.78 -5.21
C MET A 25 3.57 12.69 -4.07
N VAL A 26 2.37 13.24 -4.20
CA VAL A 26 1.67 14.19 -3.30
C VAL A 26 2.44 15.47 -2.94
N ARG A 27 3.44 15.87 -3.70
CA ARG A 27 4.18 17.11 -3.49
C ARG A 27 3.22 18.31 -3.43
N ASP A 28 2.27 18.40 -4.33
CA ASP A 28 1.29 19.49 -4.36
C ASP A 28 0.46 19.56 -3.08
N LEU A 29 0.04 18.44 -2.51
CA LEU A 29 -0.66 18.43 -1.22
C LEU A 29 0.26 18.89 -0.08
N TYR A 30 1.50 18.42 -0.07
CA TYR A 30 2.48 18.82 0.93
C TYR A 30 2.75 20.34 0.88
N ASP A 31 2.93 20.90 -0.31
CA ASP A 31 3.27 22.33 -0.48
C ASP A 31 2.09 23.25 -0.10
N ASN A 32 0.84 22.82 -0.31
CA ASN A 32 -0.34 23.66 -0.14
C ASN A 32 -1.04 23.49 1.23
N PHE A 33 -0.80 22.42 1.99
CA PHE A 33 -1.54 22.16 3.23
C PHE A 33 -0.61 21.89 4.42
N ASP A 34 -0.63 22.78 5.41
CA ASP A 34 0.25 22.66 6.59
C ASP A 34 0.00 21.39 7.41
N TYR A 35 -1.25 20.94 7.54
CA TYR A 35 -1.56 19.69 8.23
C TYR A 35 -0.99 18.44 7.50
N ILE A 36 -0.75 18.52 6.19
CA ILE A 36 -0.05 17.46 5.45
C ILE A 36 1.44 17.53 5.77
N LYS A 37 2.05 18.73 5.84
CA LYS A 37 3.44 18.88 6.29
C LYS A 37 3.64 18.29 7.70
N GLU A 38 2.69 18.53 8.61
CA GLU A 38 2.71 17.96 9.96
C GLU A 38 2.69 16.43 9.94
N LEU A 39 1.86 15.79 9.09
CA LEU A 39 1.85 14.33 8.93
C LEU A 39 3.21 13.80 8.44
N PHE A 40 3.84 14.48 7.50
CA PHE A 40 5.17 14.10 7.00
C PHE A 40 6.27 14.28 8.06
N HIS A 41 6.21 15.36 8.85
CA HIS A 41 7.11 15.55 10.00
C HIS A 41 6.91 14.45 11.04
N GLU A 42 5.67 14.18 11.43
CA GLU A 42 5.33 13.12 12.37
C GLU A 42 5.83 11.75 11.88
N ALA A 43 5.74 11.47 10.57
CA ALA A 43 6.27 10.24 9.98
C ALA A 43 7.79 10.16 10.07
N ASN A 44 8.50 11.25 9.74
CA ASN A 44 9.96 11.33 9.85
C ASN A 44 10.42 11.07 11.28
N ASP A 45 9.80 11.75 12.26
CA ASP A 45 10.13 11.60 13.67
C ASP A 45 9.83 10.18 14.18
N THR A 46 8.68 9.64 13.80
CA THR A 46 8.25 8.28 14.21
C THR A 46 9.18 7.19 13.69
N LEU A 47 9.66 7.33 12.46
CA LEU A 47 10.56 6.37 11.80
C LEU A 47 12.03 6.66 12.08
N ASN A 48 12.35 7.82 12.65
CA ASN A 48 13.70 8.33 12.81
C ASN A 48 14.53 8.32 11.51
N VAL A 49 13.86 8.59 10.38
CA VAL A 49 14.45 8.71 9.03
C VAL A 49 13.69 9.76 8.24
N SER A 50 14.36 10.40 7.27
CA SER A 50 13.71 11.38 6.40
C SER A 50 12.95 10.69 5.25
N ILE A 51 11.82 10.03 5.59
CA ILE A 51 10.97 9.38 4.59
C ILE A 51 10.38 10.41 3.61
N SER A 52 10.14 11.65 4.05
CA SER A 52 9.69 12.75 3.21
C SER A 52 10.67 13.05 2.09
N LYS A 53 11.98 13.14 2.39
CA LYS A 53 13.02 13.37 1.40
C LYS A 53 13.06 12.23 0.38
N LEU A 54 12.96 10.99 0.84
CA LEU A 54 12.93 9.83 -0.04
C LEU A 54 11.71 9.85 -0.97
N ILE A 55 10.55 10.20 -0.47
CA ILE A 55 9.31 10.32 -1.28
C ILE A 55 9.46 11.41 -2.34
N PHE A 56 10.00 12.58 -1.99
CA PHE A 56 10.03 13.74 -2.87
C PHE A 56 11.21 13.79 -3.83
N GLU A 57 12.36 13.27 -3.42
CA GLU A 57 13.63 13.43 -4.13
C GLU A 57 14.24 12.10 -4.56
N GLY A 58 13.76 10.99 -4.01
CA GLY A 58 14.30 9.66 -4.28
C GLY A 58 15.64 9.40 -3.57
N PRO A 59 16.51 8.55 -4.12
CA PRO A 59 16.40 7.91 -5.44
C PRO A 59 15.32 6.83 -5.50
N LYS A 60 14.79 6.57 -6.71
CA LYS A 60 13.70 5.60 -6.95
C LYS A 60 14.06 4.20 -6.45
N GLU A 61 15.29 3.77 -6.63
CA GLU A 61 15.79 2.45 -6.23
C GLU A 61 15.70 2.23 -4.72
N LEU A 62 15.88 3.28 -3.91
CA LEU A 62 15.69 3.22 -2.46
C LEU A 62 14.19 3.27 -2.09
N LEU A 63 13.40 4.06 -2.81
CA LEU A 63 11.95 4.11 -2.59
C LEU A 63 11.29 2.76 -2.92
N ASP A 64 11.80 2.03 -3.89
CA ASP A 64 11.29 0.72 -4.32
C ASP A 64 11.68 -0.43 -3.36
N GLN A 65 12.59 -0.20 -2.42
CA GLN A 65 12.88 -1.21 -1.39
C GLN A 65 11.67 -1.38 -0.48
N THR A 66 11.23 -2.61 -0.30
CA THR A 66 10.00 -2.96 0.41
C THR A 66 9.89 -2.30 1.80
N GLU A 67 10.99 -2.19 2.51
CA GLU A 67 11.08 -1.53 3.82
C GLU A 67 10.79 -0.03 3.79
N ASN A 68 10.98 0.63 2.65
CA ASN A 68 10.73 2.05 2.43
C ASN A 68 9.41 2.27 1.70
N THR A 69 9.10 1.42 0.72
CA THR A 69 7.88 1.49 -0.07
C THR A 69 6.63 1.43 0.80
N GLN A 70 6.59 0.51 1.77
CA GLN A 70 5.39 0.28 2.57
C GLN A 70 5.02 1.51 3.42
N PRO A 71 5.91 2.07 4.26
CA PRO A 71 5.57 3.28 5.00
C PRO A 71 5.35 4.51 4.10
N ALA A 72 6.02 4.60 2.94
CA ALA A 72 5.84 5.70 1.99
C ALA A 72 4.43 5.70 1.37
N ILE A 73 3.96 4.57 0.86
CA ILE A 73 2.61 4.45 0.29
C ILE A 73 1.54 4.69 1.37
N PHE A 74 1.74 4.20 2.58
CA PHE A 74 0.83 4.47 3.69
C PHE A 74 0.73 5.97 3.99
N LEU A 75 1.86 6.66 4.18
CA LEU A 75 1.89 8.10 4.45
C LEU A 75 1.16 8.89 3.38
N VAL A 76 1.41 8.57 2.12
CA VAL A 76 0.76 9.22 0.96
C VAL A 76 -0.74 8.91 0.93
N SER A 77 -1.14 7.67 1.11
CA SER A 77 -2.56 7.27 1.13
C SER A 77 -3.32 7.96 2.25
N TYR A 78 -2.73 8.03 3.45
CA TYR A 78 -3.32 8.70 4.60
C TYR A 78 -3.41 10.22 4.39
N SER A 79 -2.41 10.81 3.74
CA SER A 79 -2.40 12.24 3.38
C SER A 79 -3.51 12.57 2.38
N ILE A 80 -3.66 11.77 1.32
CA ILE A 80 -4.74 11.94 0.33
C ILE A 80 -6.11 11.80 1.00
N PHE A 81 -6.30 10.77 1.82
CA PHE A 81 -7.55 10.56 2.56
C PHE A 81 -7.86 11.76 3.46
N SER A 82 -6.86 12.27 4.19
CA SER A 82 -7.00 13.45 5.06
C SER A 82 -7.35 14.71 4.26
N ALA A 83 -6.76 14.90 3.08
CA ALA A 83 -7.06 16.01 2.20
C ALA A 83 -8.50 15.93 1.67
N ILE A 84 -8.94 14.79 1.16
CA ILE A 84 -10.33 14.60 0.72
C ILE A 84 -11.31 14.91 1.86
N LYS A 85 -11.03 14.42 3.06
CA LYS A 85 -11.88 14.62 4.24
C LYS A 85 -11.98 16.08 4.67
N LYS A 86 -10.90 16.85 4.52
CA LYS A 86 -10.87 18.26 4.98
C LYS A 86 -11.25 19.26 3.90
N GLU A 87 -10.87 19.02 2.65
CA GLU A 87 -10.96 20.01 1.58
C GLU A 87 -12.15 19.81 0.65
N THR A 88 -12.91 18.71 0.81
CA THR A 88 -14.06 18.45 -0.06
C THR A 88 -15.35 18.33 0.75
N SER A 89 -16.50 18.47 0.06
CA SER A 89 -17.82 18.21 0.63
C SER A 89 -18.16 16.73 0.78
N LEU A 90 -17.30 15.84 0.28
CA LEU A 90 -17.48 14.39 0.40
C LEU A 90 -17.09 13.94 1.80
N ASP A 91 -18.05 13.45 2.58
CA ASP A 91 -17.73 12.76 3.82
C ASP A 91 -17.20 11.35 3.51
N ILE A 92 -15.90 11.29 3.19
CA ILE A 92 -15.22 10.03 2.85
C ILE A 92 -15.24 9.02 4.00
N SER A 93 -15.47 9.48 5.25
CA SER A 93 -15.58 8.59 6.42
C SER A 93 -16.87 7.75 6.41
N ASN A 94 -17.88 8.16 5.63
CA ASN A 94 -19.13 7.43 5.44
C ASN A 94 -19.08 6.38 4.32
N ALA A 95 -17.89 6.04 3.82
CA ALA A 95 -17.74 4.93 2.88
C ALA A 95 -18.31 3.63 3.48
N SER A 96 -19.03 2.87 2.67
CA SER A 96 -19.59 1.58 3.09
C SER A 96 -18.52 0.54 3.38
N PHE A 97 -17.40 0.63 2.68
CA PHE A 97 -16.27 -0.28 2.83
C PHE A 97 -14.94 0.46 2.66
N PHE A 98 -13.97 0.03 3.47
CA PHE A 98 -12.56 0.37 3.32
C PHE A 98 -11.83 -0.94 3.01
N ALA A 99 -11.11 -1.00 1.90
CA ALA A 99 -10.34 -2.18 1.52
C ALA A 99 -8.96 -1.76 0.97
N GLY A 100 -8.00 -2.67 1.05
CA GLY A 100 -6.66 -2.39 0.57
C GLY A 100 -5.92 -3.66 0.16
N HIS A 101 -5.04 -3.52 -0.81
CA HIS A 101 -4.18 -4.60 -1.28
C HIS A 101 -2.90 -4.66 -0.48
N SER A 102 -2.61 -5.80 0.20
CA SER A 102 -1.39 -6.01 0.97
C SER A 102 -1.17 -4.92 2.04
N LEU A 103 -0.15 -4.06 1.91
CA LEU A 103 0.05 -2.91 2.81
C LEU A 103 -1.14 -1.94 2.84
N GLY A 104 -1.91 -1.88 1.76
CA GLY A 104 -3.12 -1.06 1.66
C GLY A 104 -4.19 -1.43 2.67
N GLU A 105 -4.22 -2.66 3.16
CA GLU A 105 -5.11 -3.08 4.27
C GLU A 105 -4.82 -2.29 5.54
N TYR A 106 -3.55 -2.03 5.84
CA TYR A 106 -3.16 -1.17 6.98
C TYR A 106 -3.60 0.28 6.77
N SER A 107 -3.52 0.77 5.53
CA SER A 107 -4.04 2.10 5.18
C SER A 107 -5.55 2.17 5.36
N ALA A 108 -6.28 1.14 4.91
CA ALA A 108 -7.72 1.02 5.11
C ALA A 108 -8.10 1.04 6.58
N LEU A 109 -7.43 0.24 7.42
CA LEU A 109 -7.68 0.17 8.86
C LEU A 109 -7.37 1.50 9.57
N ALA A 110 -6.29 2.19 9.17
CA ALA A 110 -5.94 3.49 9.75
C ALA A 110 -6.94 4.59 9.35
N CYS A 111 -7.34 4.64 8.08
CA CYS A 111 -8.31 5.61 7.59
C CYS A 111 -9.73 5.35 8.11
N ALA A 112 -10.07 4.09 8.40
CA ALA A 112 -11.31 3.71 9.09
C ALA A 112 -11.27 3.98 10.61
N GLY A 113 -10.14 4.48 11.16
CA GLY A 113 -10.01 4.80 12.59
C GLY A 113 -9.74 3.61 13.50
N VAL A 114 -9.47 2.43 12.95
CA VAL A 114 -9.15 1.20 13.72
C VAL A 114 -7.71 1.21 14.22
N LEU A 115 -6.78 1.72 13.40
CA LEU A 115 -5.37 1.83 13.73
C LEU A 115 -4.94 3.29 13.86
N ASN A 116 -4.00 3.55 14.77
CA ASN A 116 -3.39 4.86 14.94
C ASN A 116 -2.27 5.09 13.92
N PHE A 117 -2.14 6.30 13.38
CA PHE A 117 -1.17 6.68 12.36
C PHE A 117 0.27 6.26 12.73
N LYS A 118 0.76 6.68 13.90
CA LYS A 118 2.13 6.35 14.36
C LYS A 118 2.38 4.85 14.44
N LYS A 119 1.44 4.11 15.05
CA LYS A 119 1.56 2.65 15.16
C LYS A 119 1.54 1.99 13.80
N THR A 120 0.70 2.48 12.89
CA THR A 120 0.58 1.89 11.56
C THR A 120 1.86 2.07 10.75
N ILE A 121 2.43 3.27 10.74
CA ILE A 121 3.67 3.52 9.98
C ILE A 121 4.85 2.73 10.53
N GLN A 122 4.94 2.56 11.87
CA GLN A 122 5.93 1.70 12.52
C GLN A 122 5.74 0.23 12.15
N LEU A 123 4.51 -0.28 12.20
CA LEU A 123 4.19 -1.66 11.80
C LEU A 123 4.57 -1.92 10.36
N LEU A 124 4.29 -0.99 9.45
CA LEU A 124 4.65 -1.11 8.05
C LEU A 124 6.16 -1.06 7.81
N LYS A 125 6.91 -0.28 8.59
CA LYS A 125 8.39 -0.33 8.56
C LYS A 125 8.91 -1.69 9.04
N ILE A 126 8.37 -2.22 10.13
CA ILE A 126 8.74 -3.54 10.66
C ILE A 126 8.38 -4.64 9.65
N ARG A 127 7.17 -4.59 9.08
CA ARG A 127 6.71 -5.54 8.06
C ARG A 127 7.60 -5.48 6.81
N GLY A 128 7.91 -4.28 6.34
CA GLY A 128 8.79 -4.08 5.18
C GLY A 128 10.18 -4.66 5.41
N ASN A 129 10.78 -4.40 6.59
CA ASN A 129 12.06 -4.98 6.98
C ASN A 129 12.02 -6.50 7.06
N ALA A 130 10.97 -7.07 7.67
CA ALA A 130 10.82 -8.53 7.78
C ALA A 130 10.71 -9.17 6.39
N MET A 131 9.94 -8.58 5.49
CA MET A 131 9.80 -9.05 4.11
C MET A 131 11.11 -8.92 3.32
N GLN A 132 11.82 -7.78 3.47
CA GLN A 132 13.09 -7.53 2.79
C GLN A 132 14.18 -8.54 3.22
N ASN A 133 14.15 -8.96 4.49
CA ASN A 133 15.14 -9.87 5.08
C ASN A 133 14.71 -11.35 5.07
N ALA A 134 13.51 -11.67 4.56
CA ALA A 134 13.00 -13.03 4.52
C ALA A 134 13.83 -13.95 3.61
N VAL A 135 14.42 -13.39 2.57
CA VAL A 135 15.34 -14.10 1.65
C VAL A 135 16.54 -13.20 1.39
N PRO A 136 17.77 -13.74 1.39
CA PRO A 136 18.96 -12.97 1.06
C PRO A 136 18.84 -12.29 -0.30
N LYS A 137 19.42 -11.10 -0.43
CA LYS A 137 19.37 -10.32 -1.66
C LYS A 137 19.94 -11.15 -2.82
N ASN A 138 19.21 -11.20 -3.94
CA ASN A 138 19.52 -11.96 -5.16
C ASN A 138 19.40 -13.51 -5.04
N GLU A 139 18.86 -14.03 -3.95
CA GLU A 139 18.64 -15.48 -3.82
C GLU A 139 17.19 -15.90 -4.07
N GLY A 140 16.28 -14.97 -4.15
CA GLY A 140 14.88 -15.24 -4.44
C GLY A 140 14.24 -14.15 -5.26
N GLY A 141 13.03 -14.45 -5.75
CA GLY A 141 12.25 -13.52 -6.55
C GLY A 141 10.76 -13.76 -6.44
N MET A 142 10.02 -12.81 -7.00
CA MET A 142 8.58 -12.93 -7.18
C MET A 142 8.24 -12.67 -8.65
N VAL A 143 7.32 -13.47 -9.19
CA VAL A 143 6.86 -13.38 -10.58
C VAL A 143 5.35 -13.37 -10.61
N ALA A 144 4.76 -12.38 -11.27
CA ALA A 144 3.34 -12.36 -11.56
C ALA A 144 3.05 -13.17 -12.84
N ILE A 145 2.23 -14.19 -12.72
CA ILE A 145 1.69 -14.95 -13.85
C ILE A 145 0.36 -14.31 -14.24
N LEU A 146 0.25 -13.93 -15.49
CA LEU A 146 -0.95 -13.29 -16.04
C LEU A 146 -1.61 -14.21 -17.06
N GLY A 147 -2.96 -14.27 -17.00
CA GLY A 147 -3.76 -15.00 -17.98
C GLY A 147 -3.97 -16.49 -17.68
N GLU A 148 -3.43 -17.00 -16.55
CA GLU A 148 -3.58 -18.40 -16.20
C GLU A 148 -4.33 -18.56 -14.86
N ASP A 149 -5.08 -19.66 -14.70
CA ASP A 149 -5.81 -19.93 -13.46
C ASP A 149 -4.92 -20.64 -12.41
N ILE A 150 -5.32 -20.47 -11.14
CA ILE A 150 -4.57 -21.00 -10.00
C ILE A 150 -4.48 -22.53 -10.00
N ASN A 151 -5.47 -23.26 -10.55
CA ASN A 151 -5.47 -24.72 -10.58
C ASN A 151 -4.41 -25.24 -11.54
N THR A 152 -4.34 -24.64 -12.75
CA THR A 152 -3.30 -24.93 -13.73
C THR A 152 -1.90 -24.69 -13.14
N ILE A 153 -1.71 -23.56 -12.47
CA ILE A 153 -0.43 -23.23 -11.82
C ILE A 153 -0.09 -24.24 -10.74
N ASN A 154 -1.05 -24.59 -9.88
CA ASN A 154 -0.86 -25.63 -8.85
C ASN A 154 -0.48 -26.99 -9.43
N GLU A 155 -1.11 -27.40 -10.52
CA GLU A 155 -0.75 -28.65 -11.20
C GLU A 155 0.69 -28.62 -11.71
N ILE A 156 1.11 -27.52 -12.35
CA ILE A 156 2.48 -27.37 -12.85
C ILE A 156 3.49 -27.43 -11.71
N LEU A 157 3.24 -26.69 -10.61
CA LEU A 157 4.12 -26.69 -9.45
C LEU A 157 4.20 -28.07 -8.80
N ASN A 158 3.05 -28.77 -8.65
CA ASN A 158 3.00 -30.11 -8.08
C ASN A 158 3.75 -31.15 -8.93
N LYS A 159 3.60 -31.11 -10.24
CA LYS A 159 4.30 -31.99 -11.18
C LYS A 159 5.83 -31.76 -11.19
N ASN A 160 6.28 -30.58 -10.79
CA ASN A 160 7.67 -30.17 -10.86
C ASN A 160 8.31 -29.86 -9.48
N LYS A 161 7.74 -30.32 -8.38
CA LYS A 161 8.22 -30.08 -7.02
C LYS A 161 9.71 -30.33 -6.80
N SER A 162 10.28 -31.30 -7.51
CA SER A 162 11.70 -31.63 -7.42
C SER A 162 12.60 -30.67 -8.21
N LYS A 163 12.02 -29.86 -9.10
CA LYS A 163 12.76 -28.94 -9.97
C LYS A 163 12.66 -27.48 -9.52
N PHE A 164 11.56 -27.12 -8.88
CA PHE A 164 11.26 -25.73 -8.50
C PHE A 164 11.10 -25.62 -6.99
N ASN A 165 11.89 -24.73 -6.39
CA ASN A 165 11.65 -24.25 -5.03
C ASN A 165 10.81 -22.98 -5.11
N CYS A 166 9.53 -23.12 -5.49
CA CYS A 166 8.63 -22.04 -5.82
C CYS A 166 7.23 -22.32 -5.28
N PHE A 167 6.58 -21.30 -4.76
CA PHE A 167 5.30 -21.37 -4.08
C PHE A 167 4.36 -20.27 -4.56
N ILE A 168 3.05 -20.50 -4.51
CA ILE A 168 2.05 -19.46 -4.69
C ILE A 168 2.12 -18.52 -3.48
N ALA A 169 2.42 -17.25 -3.76
CA ALA A 169 2.49 -16.19 -2.77
C ALA A 169 1.18 -15.40 -2.68
N ASN A 170 0.55 -15.12 -3.84
CA ASN A 170 -0.71 -14.40 -3.91
C ASN A 170 -1.61 -15.00 -5.00
N ASP A 171 -2.90 -15.11 -4.68
CA ASP A 171 -3.99 -15.26 -5.63
C ASP A 171 -4.77 -13.93 -5.65
N ASN A 172 -4.42 -13.04 -6.57
CA ASN A 172 -4.92 -11.67 -6.57
C ASN A 172 -6.29 -11.54 -7.24
N SER A 173 -6.48 -12.29 -8.32
CA SER A 173 -7.72 -12.30 -9.11
C SER A 173 -7.69 -13.44 -10.13
N ILE A 174 -8.82 -13.69 -10.78
CA ILE A 174 -8.86 -14.64 -11.91
C ILE A 174 -7.82 -14.21 -12.94
N GLY A 175 -6.87 -15.09 -13.22
CA GLY A 175 -5.79 -14.83 -14.18
C GLY A 175 -4.64 -13.95 -13.66
N GLN A 176 -4.53 -13.73 -12.35
CA GLN A 176 -3.35 -13.06 -11.78
C GLN A 176 -2.89 -13.76 -10.49
N VAL A 177 -1.88 -14.56 -10.61
CA VAL A 177 -1.25 -15.30 -9.50
C VAL A 177 0.21 -14.90 -9.36
N VAL A 178 0.68 -14.66 -8.14
CA VAL A 178 2.08 -14.34 -7.88
C VAL A 178 2.79 -15.55 -7.28
N LEU A 179 3.91 -15.92 -7.87
CA LEU A 179 4.80 -16.95 -7.38
C LEU A 179 5.98 -16.31 -6.65
N SER A 180 6.46 -16.97 -5.61
CA SER A 180 7.68 -16.62 -4.87
C SER A 180 8.56 -17.86 -4.75
N GLY A 181 9.87 -17.70 -4.92
CA GLY A 181 10.81 -18.80 -4.83
C GLY A 181 12.26 -18.37 -5.07
N LYS A 182 13.11 -19.38 -5.08
CA LYS A 182 14.54 -19.26 -5.40
C LYS A 182 14.82 -19.59 -6.85
#